data_3be0efdb44c6442439d07948b4000615
#
_entry.id   3be0efdb44c6442439d07948b4000615
#
_cell.length_a   1.000
_cell.length_b   1.000
_cell.length_c   1.000
_cell.angle_alpha   90.00
_cell.angle_beta   90.00
_cell.angle_gamma   90.00
#
_symmetry.space_group_name_H-M   'P 1'
#
loop_
_entity.id
_entity.type
_entity.pdbx_description
1 polymer ?
#
loop_
_entity_poly.entity_id
_entity_poly.type
_entity_poly.pdbx_seq_one_letter_code
_entity_poly.pdbx_strand_id
1 'polypeptide(L)'
;MRTSKFFTFKNIDIFKIQLLNWAQQYKKIVWLDSNNPNENKSPYNLSEFDAVLAVDLKSELQCDCEDSFELLKEYQEKTKDYIFGYLSYDLKNDIEDLSSNNHDGLHFPDLFFFQPKKLFFIKDNQVEVKYLNTIANDIDADIKTIENTSYTVSNELNEVKIKLRIHKDEYYQKVNKILAHIHRGDIYEVSFCQEFYAEDSTINPLDTYLNLNSISTPPFATFLKLDEKFLLSASPERFLKRIDNTVISQPIKGTIKRGATEIEDHLLKHQLEHDQKERAENVMIVDLVRNDLSKTAIKSSVKVTELCKVYTFKQVHQLISTVISEVDATTNSVDIIKSLFPMGSMTGAPKISAMKIIEALEETKRGLYSGAVGYFSPTGDFDFNVVIRSVLYNKQEKYISYSVGGAITAKSIPELEYEECLLKAKAMREVLLNTN
;
A
#
# COMPACT_ATOMS: atom_id res chain seq x y z
N MET A 1 0.47 26.39 -11.78
CA MET A 1 0.38 25.95 -13.19
C MET A 1 1.60 25.13 -13.54
N ARG A 2 1.44 24.13 -14.44
CA ARG A 2 2.50 23.21 -14.92
C ARG A 2 2.60 23.30 -16.43
N THR A 3 3.83 23.15 -16.94
CA THR A 3 4.13 22.94 -18.36
C THR A 3 4.30 21.45 -18.59
N SER A 4 3.68 20.92 -19.64
CA SER A 4 3.77 19.52 -20.04
C SER A 4 4.59 19.35 -21.32
N LYS A 5 5.43 18.31 -21.38
CA LYS A 5 6.06 17.80 -22.60
C LYS A 5 5.91 16.28 -22.67
N PHE A 6 5.82 15.75 -23.87
CA PHE A 6 5.67 14.32 -24.15
C PHE A 6 6.93 13.76 -24.80
N PHE A 7 7.36 12.60 -24.32
CA PHE A 7 8.50 11.86 -24.85
C PHE A 7 8.09 10.41 -25.09
N THR A 8 8.71 9.77 -26.08
CA THR A 8 8.46 8.35 -26.40
C THR A 8 9.77 7.60 -26.33
N PHE A 9 9.79 6.50 -25.57
CA PHE A 9 10.99 5.68 -25.36
C PHE A 9 10.80 4.30 -26.02
N LYS A 10 11.89 3.77 -26.62
CA LYS A 10 11.88 2.44 -27.24
C LYS A 10 11.80 1.32 -26.18
N ASN A 11 12.42 1.54 -25.03
CA ASN A 11 12.43 0.60 -23.89
C ASN A 11 12.06 1.36 -22.61
N ILE A 12 10.79 1.28 -22.27
CA ILE A 12 10.25 1.99 -21.12
C ILE A 12 10.75 1.41 -19.79
N ASP A 13 11.06 0.10 -19.73
CA ASP A 13 11.52 -0.53 -18.51
C ASP A 13 12.94 -0.05 -18.14
N ILE A 14 13.81 0.09 -19.14
CA ILE A 14 15.13 0.71 -18.93
C ILE A 14 14.97 2.15 -18.47
N PHE A 15 14.09 2.92 -19.14
CA PHE A 15 13.85 4.31 -18.75
C PHE A 15 13.33 4.42 -17.32
N LYS A 16 12.44 3.55 -16.86
CA LYS A 16 11.94 3.51 -15.47
C LYS A 16 13.10 3.37 -14.46
N ILE A 17 14.05 2.47 -14.73
CA ILE A 17 15.22 2.25 -13.87
C ILE A 17 16.14 3.49 -13.86
N GLN A 18 16.43 4.05 -15.04
CA GLN A 18 17.22 5.27 -15.17
C GLN A 18 16.58 6.45 -14.43
N LEU A 19 15.26 6.60 -14.57
CA LEU A 19 14.47 7.64 -13.92
C LEU A 19 14.51 7.50 -12.40
N LEU A 20 14.33 6.29 -11.86
CA LEU A 20 14.42 6.01 -10.44
C LEU A 20 15.83 6.27 -9.88
N ASN A 21 16.88 5.90 -10.62
CA ASN A 21 18.26 6.19 -10.21
C ASN A 21 18.53 7.69 -10.21
N TRP A 22 18.14 8.40 -11.28
CA TRP A 22 18.25 9.85 -11.33
C TRP A 22 17.51 10.54 -10.18
N ALA A 23 16.36 10.01 -9.78
CA ALA A 23 15.56 10.53 -8.69
C ALA A 23 16.26 10.48 -7.32
N GLN A 24 17.25 9.58 -7.12
CA GLN A 24 17.92 9.41 -5.81
C GLN A 24 18.59 10.68 -5.28
N GLN A 25 18.92 11.64 -6.13
CA GLN A 25 19.44 12.95 -5.72
C GLN A 25 18.47 13.78 -4.89
N TYR A 26 17.15 13.49 -4.97
CA TYR A 26 16.13 14.22 -4.22
C TYR A 26 15.89 13.60 -2.84
N LYS A 27 15.52 14.46 -1.88
CA LYS A 27 15.21 14.05 -0.50
C LYS A 27 13.79 13.49 -0.35
N LYS A 28 12.88 13.91 -1.22
CA LYS A 28 11.48 13.47 -1.24
C LYS A 28 11.19 12.84 -2.59
N ILE A 29 10.80 11.59 -2.58
CA ILE A 29 10.48 10.79 -3.77
C ILE A 29 9.23 9.99 -3.48
N VAL A 30 8.27 10.02 -4.39
CA VAL A 30 7.20 9.02 -4.46
C VAL A 30 7.16 8.47 -5.88
N TRP A 31 7.37 7.18 -5.99
CA TRP A 31 7.22 6.39 -7.19
C TRP A 31 6.10 5.38 -6.98
N LEU A 32 5.09 5.39 -7.86
CA LEU A 32 4.00 4.43 -7.89
C LEU A 32 4.03 3.72 -9.24
N ASP A 33 3.98 2.38 -9.26
CA ASP A 33 4.04 1.57 -10.49
C ASP A 33 3.02 0.43 -10.42
N SER A 34 2.18 0.32 -11.44
CA SER A 34 1.19 -0.76 -11.56
C SER A 34 1.79 -2.05 -12.12
N ASN A 35 3.04 -2.03 -12.58
CA ASN A 35 3.69 -3.12 -13.32
C ASN A 35 2.89 -3.59 -14.55
N ASN A 36 1.90 -2.82 -14.98
CA ASN A 36 1.01 -3.02 -16.12
C ASN A 36 0.60 -4.50 -16.32
N PRO A 37 -0.13 -5.12 -15.39
CA PRO A 37 -0.62 -6.48 -15.60
C PRO A 37 -1.72 -6.48 -16.66
N ASN A 38 -1.33 -6.58 -17.94
CA ASN A 38 -2.24 -6.59 -19.10
C ASN A 38 -3.32 -7.69 -19.07
N GLU A 39 -3.20 -8.66 -18.16
CA GLU A 39 -4.06 -9.83 -18.08
C GLU A 39 -5.38 -9.60 -17.33
N ASN A 40 -5.47 -8.54 -16.52
CA ASN A 40 -6.61 -8.30 -15.63
C ASN A 40 -7.36 -7.00 -15.95
N LYS A 41 -7.95 -6.92 -17.15
CA LYS A 41 -8.76 -5.77 -17.55
C LYS A 41 -10.11 -5.76 -16.81
N SER A 42 -10.14 -5.14 -15.64
CA SER A 42 -11.40 -4.66 -15.06
C SER A 42 -11.59 -3.19 -15.47
N PRO A 43 -12.81 -2.74 -15.79
CA PRO A 43 -13.07 -1.32 -16.03
C PRO A 43 -12.75 -0.43 -14.82
N TYR A 44 -12.62 -1.03 -13.62
CA TYR A 44 -12.29 -0.33 -12.38
C TYR A 44 -10.77 -0.32 -12.08
N ASN A 45 -9.96 -1.09 -12.82
CA ASN A 45 -8.50 -1.11 -12.70
C ASN A 45 -7.81 -0.13 -13.65
N LEU A 46 -8.55 0.64 -14.42
CA LEU A 46 -7.98 1.65 -15.32
C LEU A 46 -7.29 2.74 -14.50
N SER A 47 -5.97 2.72 -14.49
CA SER A 47 -5.15 3.84 -14.05
C SER A 47 -4.97 4.80 -15.23
N GLU A 48 -4.94 6.11 -14.95
CA GLU A 48 -4.61 7.10 -15.96
C GLU A 48 -3.20 6.90 -16.51
N PHE A 49 -2.33 6.30 -15.70
CA PHE A 49 -0.93 6.01 -16.02
C PHE A 49 -0.53 4.63 -15.49
N ASP A 50 0.51 4.06 -16.07
CA ASP A 50 1.10 2.80 -15.61
C ASP A 50 2.05 3.03 -14.45
N ALA A 51 2.78 4.15 -14.48
CA ALA A 51 3.64 4.57 -13.37
C ALA A 51 3.71 6.09 -13.26
N VAL A 52 4.02 6.59 -12.06
CA VAL A 52 4.28 8.02 -11.83
C VAL A 52 5.44 8.22 -10.89
N LEU A 53 6.32 9.18 -11.22
CA LEU A 53 7.35 9.70 -10.34
C LEU A 53 6.99 11.13 -9.92
N ALA A 54 7.03 11.38 -8.62
CA ALA A 54 6.92 12.71 -8.01
C ALA A 54 8.19 13.04 -7.23
N VAL A 55 8.89 14.12 -7.61
CA VAL A 55 10.14 14.55 -6.98
C VAL A 55 10.26 16.07 -6.94
N ASP A 56 11.29 16.51 -6.24
CA ASP A 56 11.64 17.93 -6.03
C ASP A 56 10.56 18.73 -5.28
N LEU A 57 10.79 18.87 -3.99
CA LEU A 57 9.87 19.48 -3.04
C LEU A 57 9.58 20.96 -3.35
N LYS A 58 8.31 21.34 -3.49
CA LYS A 58 7.83 22.72 -3.45
C LYS A 58 7.30 23.10 -2.07
N SER A 59 6.40 22.31 -1.53
CA SER A 59 5.80 22.45 -0.20
C SER A 59 5.46 21.09 0.36
N GLU A 60 5.39 20.97 1.67
CA GLU A 60 5.00 19.72 2.35
C GLU A 60 4.09 20.00 3.54
N LEU A 61 3.34 18.97 3.93
CA LEU A 61 2.65 18.83 5.18
C LEU A 61 3.16 17.56 5.85
N GLN A 62 3.63 17.71 7.08
CA GLN A 62 4.01 16.60 7.94
C GLN A 62 3.45 16.86 9.33
N CYS A 63 2.77 15.88 9.91
CA CYS A 63 2.24 15.97 11.27
C CYS A 63 2.06 14.59 11.91
N ASP A 64 1.89 14.61 13.22
CA ASP A 64 1.61 13.46 14.07
C ASP A 64 0.24 13.65 14.73
N CYS A 65 -0.68 12.79 14.47
CA CYS A 65 -2.03 12.54 14.95
C CYS A 65 -2.96 13.73 15.22
N GLU A 66 -2.68 14.82 15.82
CA GLU A 66 -3.68 15.86 16.16
C GLU A 66 -4.14 16.64 14.92
N ASP A 67 -5.45 16.64 14.65
CA ASP A 67 -6.10 17.37 13.55
C ASP A 67 -5.51 17.09 12.15
N SER A 68 -4.84 15.94 11.98
CA SER A 68 -4.10 15.59 10.78
C SER A 68 -4.97 15.61 9.52
N PHE A 69 -6.21 15.12 9.60
CA PHE A 69 -7.12 15.13 8.45
C PHE A 69 -7.61 16.55 8.12
N GLU A 70 -7.82 17.41 9.09
CA GLU A 70 -8.20 18.79 8.83
C GLU A 70 -7.03 19.59 8.22
N LEU A 71 -5.81 19.39 8.72
CA LEU A 71 -4.60 19.96 8.15
C LEU A 71 -4.37 19.50 6.70
N LEU A 72 -4.63 18.21 6.42
CA LEU A 72 -4.53 17.67 5.05
C LEU A 72 -5.57 18.30 4.11
N LYS A 73 -6.79 18.50 4.59
CA LYS A 73 -7.85 19.14 3.85
C LYS A 73 -7.47 20.60 3.48
N GLU A 74 -7.02 21.38 4.45
CA GLU A 74 -6.53 22.74 4.23
C GLU A 74 -5.34 22.76 3.26
N TYR A 75 -4.40 21.82 3.39
CA TYR A 75 -3.25 21.72 2.51
C TYR A 75 -3.66 21.40 1.07
N GLN A 76 -4.59 20.47 0.86
CA GLN A 76 -5.13 20.12 -0.45
C GLN A 76 -5.86 21.31 -1.09
N GLU A 77 -6.76 21.99 -0.34
CA GLU A 77 -7.54 23.12 -0.81
C GLU A 77 -6.66 24.34 -1.16
N LYS A 78 -5.58 24.54 -0.42
CA LYS A 78 -4.61 25.62 -0.69
C LYS A 78 -3.72 25.30 -1.88
N THR A 79 -3.30 24.04 -2.01
CA THR A 79 -2.32 23.62 -3.04
C THR A 79 -2.94 23.55 -4.42
N LYS A 80 -4.14 23.00 -4.57
CA LYS A 80 -4.89 22.83 -5.83
C LYS A 80 -4.03 22.28 -6.98
N ASP A 81 -3.18 21.32 -6.66
CA ASP A 81 -2.23 20.65 -7.54
C ASP A 81 -2.06 19.21 -7.07
N TYR A 82 -1.30 18.40 -7.79
CA TYR A 82 -0.94 17.08 -7.34
C TYR A 82 -0.18 17.14 -6.02
N ILE A 83 -0.60 16.34 -5.05
CA ILE A 83 0.12 16.07 -3.81
C ILE A 83 0.28 14.56 -3.63
N PHE A 84 1.47 14.12 -3.24
CA PHE A 84 1.83 12.73 -3.05
C PHE A 84 2.25 12.49 -1.61
N GLY A 85 1.92 11.34 -1.07
CA GLY A 85 2.27 11.04 0.31
C GLY A 85 1.60 9.81 0.86
N TYR A 86 1.47 9.75 2.18
CA TYR A 86 0.89 8.63 2.88
C TYR A 86 0.13 9.03 4.14
N LEU A 87 -0.68 8.10 4.60
CA LEU A 87 -1.44 8.11 5.84
C LEU A 87 -1.00 6.89 6.66
N SER A 88 -0.43 7.07 7.87
CA SER A 88 -0.08 5.95 8.75
C SER A 88 -1.34 5.32 9.34
N TYR A 89 -1.26 4.04 9.73
CA TYR A 89 -2.34 3.34 10.44
C TYR A 89 -2.73 4.06 11.73
N ASP A 90 -1.76 4.70 12.38
CA ASP A 90 -1.95 5.35 13.68
C ASP A 90 -2.76 6.64 13.62
N LEU A 91 -3.06 7.17 12.43
CA LEU A 91 -4.09 8.20 12.25
C LEU A 91 -5.50 7.75 12.71
N LYS A 92 -5.68 6.46 13.04
CA LYS A 92 -6.86 5.99 13.78
C LYS A 92 -7.08 6.76 15.09
N ASN A 93 -5.99 7.24 15.71
CA ASN A 93 -6.01 8.01 16.95
C ASN A 93 -6.55 9.44 16.77
N ASP A 94 -6.54 9.96 15.53
CA ASP A 94 -7.15 11.24 15.14
C ASP A 94 -8.67 11.12 14.86
N ILE A 95 -9.16 9.90 14.70
CA ILE A 95 -10.56 9.61 14.35
C ILE A 95 -11.31 9.04 15.56
N GLU A 96 -10.66 8.19 16.34
CA GLU A 96 -11.24 7.44 17.44
C GLU A 96 -10.45 7.73 18.73
N ASP A 97 -11.09 7.63 19.88
CA ASP A 97 -10.44 7.75 21.20
C ASP A 97 -9.57 6.51 21.47
N LEU A 98 -8.42 6.49 20.79
CA LEU A 98 -7.41 5.43 20.87
C LEU A 98 -6.02 6.04 21.01
N SER A 99 -5.09 5.27 21.53
CA SER A 99 -3.67 5.62 21.60
C SER A 99 -2.81 4.37 21.43
N SER A 100 -1.56 4.53 20.98
CA SER A 100 -0.61 3.44 20.92
C SER A 100 0.61 3.75 21.78
N ASN A 101 0.96 2.80 22.68
CA ASN A 101 2.18 2.82 23.47
C ASN A 101 3.15 1.70 23.05
N ASN A 102 2.85 1.02 21.95
CA ASN A 102 3.68 -0.05 21.42
C ASN A 102 4.99 0.49 20.85
N HIS A 103 5.99 -0.39 20.74
CA HIS A 103 7.32 -0.03 20.25
C HIS A 103 7.28 0.55 18.83
N ASP A 104 7.96 1.69 18.62
CA ASP A 104 8.20 2.29 17.30
C ASP A 104 9.71 2.43 17.05
N GLY A 105 10.27 1.61 16.16
CA GLY A 105 11.67 1.71 15.75
C GLY A 105 11.87 2.49 14.44
N LEU A 106 10.81 2.84 13.74
CA LEU A 106 10.84 3.46 12.42
C LEU A 106 10.70 4.99 12.45
N HIS A 107 9.92 5.52 13.39
CA HIS A 107 9.68 6.96 13.58
C HIS A 107 9.20 7.68 12.31
N PHE A 108 8.35 7.04 11.49
CA PHE A 108 7.67 7.74 10.40
C PHE A 108 6.64 8.70 10.99
N PRO A 109 6.52 9.94 10.48
CA PRO A 109 5.40 10.80 10.84
C PRO A 109 4.07 10.12 10.51
N ASP A 110 3.01 10.43 11.27
CA ASP A 110 1.72 9.79 11.06
C ASP A 110 1.07 10.21 9.74
N LEU A 111 1.35 11.42 9.29
CA LEU A 111 0.92 11.94 7.99
C LEU A 111 2.07 12.67 7.29
N PHE A 112 2.23 12.38 6.00
CA PHE A 112 3.13 13.10 5.12
C PHE A 112 2.55 13.27 3.73
N PHE A 113 2.46 14.50 3.24
CA PHE A 113 2.16 14.83 1.84
C PHE A 113 3.04 15.95 1.37
N PHE A 114 3.40 15.93 0.08
CA PHE A 114 4.15 17.03 -0.53
C PHE A 114 3.64 17.35 -1.93
N GLN A 115 3.81 18.63 -2.31
CA GLN A 115 3.63 19.10 -3.67
C GLN A 115 4.97 18.98 -4.42
N PRO A 116 5.09 18.11 -5.44
CA PRO A 116 6.31 17.99 -6.22
C PRO A 116 6.46 19.15 -7.21
N LYS A 117 7.69 19.55 -7.53
CA LYS A 117 7.96 20.44 -8.65
C LYS A 117 7.97 19.70 -9.98
N LYS A 118 8.41 18.43 -9.98
CA LYS A 118 8.62 17.59 -11.16
C LYS A 118 7.78 16.33 -11.06
N LEU A 119 7.01 16.04 -12.12
CA LEU A 119 6.19 14.86 -12.27
C LEU A 119 6.49 14.18 -13.62
N PHE A 120 6.54 12.86 -13.62
CA PHE A 120 6.70 12.03 -14.79
C PHE A 120 5.59 10.96 -14.77
N PHE A 121 4.62 11.09 -15.67
CA PHE A 121 3.55 10.12 -15.86
C PHE A 121 3.91 9.21 -17.02
N ILE A 122 3.91 7.92 -16.80
CA ILE A 122 4.26 6.91 -17.79
C ILE A 122 2.99 6.16 -18.18
N LYS A 123 2.73 6.08 -19.48
CA LYS A 123 1.65 5.27 -20.06
C LYS A 123 2.15 4.57 -21.31
N ASP A 124 2.12 3.24 -21.32
CA ASP A 124 2.75 2.43 -22.36
C ASP A 124 4.22 2.86 -22.58
N ASN A 125 4.57 3.29 -23.79
CA ASN A 125 5.91 3.79 -24.14
C ASN A 125 6.02 5.33 -24.11
N GLN A 126 4.99 6.03 -23.63
CA GLN A 126 4.97 7.49 -23.56
C GLN A 126 5.19 7.98 -22.14
N VAL A 127 5.91 9.08 -22.03
CA VAL A 127 6.15 9.79 -20.76
C VAL A 127 5.68 11.22 -20.88
N GLU A 128 4.68 11.59 -20.10
CA GLU A 128 4.27 12.98 -19.94
C GLU A 128 5.03 13.58 -18.74
N VAL A 129 5.87 14.56 -19.03
CA VAL A 129 6.65 15.29 -18.01
C VAL A 129 5.93 16.59 -17.67
N LYS A 130 5.57 16.78 -16.41
CA LYS A 130 4.86 17.97 -15.92
C LYS A 130 5.67 18.70 -14.86
N TYR A 131 6.31 19.80 -15.25
CA TYR A 131 7.06 20.65 -14.31
C TYR A 131 6.27 21.92 -13.95
N LEU A 132 6.52 22.45 -12.75
CA LEU A 132 6.04 23.79 -12.44
C LEU A 132 6.63 24.79 -13.44
N ASN A 133 5.84 25.79 -13.85
CA ASN A 133 6.25 26.75 -14.86
C ASN A 133 7.57 27.45 -14.54
N THR A 134 7.88 27.63 -13.26
CA THR A 134 9.13 28.27 -12.79
C THR A 134 10.41 27.51 -13.13
N ILE A 135 10.30 26.22 -13.43
CA ILE A 135 11.42 25.32 -13.75
C ILE A 135 11.18 24.52 -15.05
N ALA A 136 10.25 24.97 -15.88
CA ALA A 136 9.87 24.27 -17.12
C ALA A 136 11.03 24.16 -18.13
N ASN A 137 11.99 25.08 -18.08
CA ASN A 137 13.16 25.08 -18.96
C ASN A 137 14.11 23.88 -18.68
N ASP A 138 14.02 23.26 -17.50
CA ASP A 138 14.91 22.15 -17.11
C ASP A 138 14.48 20.82 -17.73
N ILE A 139 13.27 20.70 -18.30
CA ILE A 139 12.71 19.43 -18.79
C ILE A 139 13.66 18.72 -19.76
N ASP A 140 14.14 19.40 -20.79
CA ASP A 140 14.96 18.76 -21.83
C ASP A 140 16.36 18.36 -21.29
N ALA A 141 16.90 19.15 -20.37
CA ALA A 141 18.18 18.86 -19.73
C ALA A 141 18.07 17.64 -18.78
N ASP A 142 16.99 17.57 -18.02
CA ASP A 142 16.74 16.45 -17.12
C ASP A 142 16.52 15.15 -17.91
N ILE A 143 15.70 15.16 -18.98
CA ILE A 143 15.51 13.98 -19.83
C ILE A 143 16.84 13.48 -20.40
N LYS A 144 17.68 14.38 -20.92
CA LYS A 144 19.03 14.02 -21.41
C LYS A 144 19.88 13.37 -20.29
N THR A 145 19.81 13.91 -19.08
CA THR A 145 20.55 13.38 -17.94
C THR A 145 20.07 11.99 -17.57
N ILE A 146 18.73 11.79 -17.53
CA ILE A 146 18.09 10.50 -17.23
C ILE A 146 18.51 9.44 -18.25
N GLU A 147 18.44 9.75 -19.57
CA GLU A 147 18.83 8.81 -20.63
C GLU A 147 20.32 8.39 -20.57
N ASN A 148 21.17 9.27 -20.09
CA ASN A 148 22.59 8.99 -19.90
C ASN A 148 22.94 8.35 -18.55
N THR A 149 21.98 8.19 -17.66
CA THR A 149 22.18 7.56 -16.36
C THR A 149 22.22 6.05 -16.53
N SER A 150 23.29 5.41 -16.09
CA SER A 150 23.39 3.95 -16.00
C SER A 150 23.15 3.50 -14.58
N TYR A 151 22.48 2.38 -14.39
CA TYR A 151 22.30 1.75 -13.10
C TYR A 151 22.45 0.24 -13.23
N THR A 152 23.24 -0.32 -12.33
CA THR A 152 23.38 -1.77 -12.18
C THR A 152 23.06 -2.09 -10.74
N VAL A 153 22.11 -3.00 -10.52
CA VAL A 153 21.77 -3.49 -9.18
C VAL A 153 23.04 -4.09 -8.56
N SER A 154 23.39 -3.62 -7.36
CA SER A 154 24.52 -4.18 -6.62
C SER A 154 24.11 -5.55 -6.05
N ASN A 155 24.98 -6.54 -6.21
CA ASN A 155 24.84 -7.85 -5.59
C ASN A 155 25.61 -7.95 -4.27
N GLU A 156 25.90 -6.82 -3.62
CA GLU A 156 26.57 -6.83 -2.33
C GLU A 156 25.67 -7.52 -1.30
N LEU A 157 26.26 -8.50 -0.61
CA LEU A 157 25.59 -9.23 0.46
C LEU A 157 25.45 -8.32 1.67
N ASN A 158 24.25 -7.95 2.02
CA ASN A 158 23.96 -7.30 3.29
C ASN A 158 23.84 -8.36 4.39
N GLU A 159 24.60 -8.24 5.45
CA GLU A 159 24.43 -9.07 6.65
C GLU A 159 23.25 -8.57 7.50
N VAL A 160 22.02 -8.77 7.02
CA VAL A 160 20.82 -8.40 7.75
C VAL A 160 20.41 -9.56 8.68
N LYS A 161 20.46 -9.33 10.00
CA LYS A 161 20.02 -10.31 11.01
C LYS A 161 18.58 -10.08 11.40
N ILE A 162 17.66 -10.76 10.74
CA ILE A 162 16.23 -10.63 10.99
C ILE A 162 15.84 -11.31 12.31
N LYS A 163 15.18 -10.55 13.17
CA LYS A 163 14.59 -10.98 14.45
C LYS A 163 13.07 -10.99 14.33
N LEU A 164 12.42 -11.78 15.18
CA LEU A 164 10.97 -11.80 15.34
C LEU A 164 10.59 -10.98 16.58
N ARG A 165 9.60 -10.10 16.46
CA ARG A 165 9.08 -9.37 17.62
C ARG A 165 8.28 -10.30 18.53
N ILE A 166 7.48 -11.18 17.95
CA ILE A 166 6.66 -12.15 18.67
C ILE A 166 7.17 -13.55 18.29
N HIS A 167 7.62 -14.32 19.28
CA HIS A 167 8.05 -15.70 19.09
C HIS A 167 6.85 -16.64 18.91
N LYS A 168 7.08 -17.80 18.30
CA LYS A 168 6.06 -18.77 17.90
C LYS A 168 5.05 -19.10 19.00
N ASP A 169 5.53 -19.47 20.20
CA ASP A 169 4.66 -19.87 21.30
C ASP A 169 3.84 -18.68 21.84
N GLU A 170 4.42 -17.50 21.85
CA GLU A 170 3.73 -16.27 22.22
C GLU A 170 2.67 -15.89 21.18
N TYR A 171 2.98 -16.06 19.88
CA TYR A 171 2.00 -15.86 18.82
C TYR A 171 0.77 -16.75 19.01
N TYR A 172 0.97 -18.03 19.33
CA TYR A 172 -0.13 -18.95 19.63
C TYR A 172 -0.97 -18.50 20.82
N GLN A 173 -0.32 -18.04 21.90
CA GLN A 173 -1.03 -17.51 23.09
C GLN A 173 -1.88 -16.28 22.72
N LYS A 174 -1.34 -15.35 21.92
CA LYS A 174 -2.05 -14.16 21.46
C LYS A 174 -3.23 -14.50 20.57
N VAL A 175 -3.05 -15.42 19.60
CA VAL A 175 -4.17 -15.91 18.77
C VAL A 175 -5.25 -16.59 19.62
N ASN A 176 -4.89 -17.39 20.62
CA ASN A 176 -5.87 -18.00 21.52
C ASN A 176 -6.64 -16.95 22.35
N LYS A 177 -6.00 -15.84 22.75
CA LYS A 177 -6.71 -14.72 23.41
C LYS A 177 -7.71 -14.06 22.43
N ILE A 178 -7.31 -13.87 21.18
CA ILE A 178 -8.21 -13.34 20.13
C ILE A 178 -9.40 -14.28 19.92
N LEU A 179 -9.19 -15.59 19.82
CA LEU A 179 -10.26 -16.58 19.72
C LEU A 179 -11.22 -16.53 20.89
N ALA A 180 -10.71 -16.29 22.13
CA ALA A 180 -11.55 -16.11 23.31
C ALA A 180 -12.45 -14.86 23.18
N HIS A 181 -11.94 -13.75 22.62
CA HIS A 181 -12.76 -12.56 22.30
C HIS A 181 -13.83 -12.87 21.26
N ILE A 182 -13.48 -13.61 20.20
CA ILE A 182 -14.44 -14.01 19.15
C ILE A 182 -15.52 -14.90 19.73
N HIS A 183 -15.16 -15.94 20.49
CA HIS A 183 -16.15 -16.87 21.09
C HIS A 183 -17.05 -16.19 22.15
N ARG A 184 -16.59 -15.13 22.78
CA ARG A 184 -17.41 -14.32 23.69
C ARG A 184 -18.35 -13.36 22.95
N GLY A 185 -18.09 -13.10 21.67
CA GLY A 185 -18.90 -12.21 20.83
C GLY A 185 -18.45 -10.74 20.84
N ASP A 186 -17.24 -10.44 21.30
CA ASP A 186 -16.70 -9.08 21.29
C ASP A 186 -16.39 -8.59 19.88
N ILE A 187 -15.92 -9.51 19.02
CA ILE A 187 -15.58 -9.31 17.62
C ILE A 187 -15.92 -10.55 16.80
N TYR A 188 -16.08 -10.39 15.49
CA TYR A 188 -16.25 -11.50 14.54
C TYR A 188 -14.92 -11.89 13.88
N GLU A 189 -14.08 -10.89 13.63
CA GLU A 189 -12.79 -11.01 12.94
C GLU A 189 -11.86 -9.90 13.40
N VAL A 190 -10.55 -10.19 13.42
CA VAL A 190 -9.50 -9.19 13.59
C VAL A 190 -8.28 -9.52 12.74
N SER A 191 -7.69 -8.51 12.09
CA SER A 191 -6.39 -8.62 11.42
C SER A 191 -5.29 -8.51 12.48
N PHE A 192 -4.61 -9.62 12.80
CA PHE A 192 -3.53 -9.66 13.78
C PHE A 192 -2.18 -9.73 13.06
N CYS A 193 -1.26 -8.84 13.42
CA CYS A 193 0.01 -8.66 12.75
C CYS A 193 1.19 -8.83 13.71
N GLN A 194 2.35 -9.21 13.15
CA GLN A 194 3.62 -9.25 13.84
C GLN A 194 4.72 -8.62 13.00
N GLU A 195 5.73 -8.09 13.67
CA GLU A 195 6.89 -7.46 13.07
C GLU A 195 8.07 -8.43 12.99
N PHE A 196 8.75 -8.40 11.84
CA PHE A 196 10.10 -8.90 11.63
C PHE A 196 11.01 -7.69 11.45
N TYR A 197 12.13 -7.64 12.17
CA TYR A 197 12.98 -6.46 12.18
C TYR A 197 14.46 -6.80 12.24
N ALA A 198 15.29 -5.83 11.89
CA ALA A 198 16.72 -5.87 12.09
C ALA A 198 17.21 -4.52 12.57
N GLU A 199 18.07 -4.53 13.59
CA GLU A 199 18.74 -3.36 14.15
C GLU A 199 20.18 -3.32 13.66
N ASP A 200 20.82 -2.15 13.76
CA ASP A 200 22.21 -1.90 13.33
C ASP A 200 22.50 -2.39 11.91
N SER A 201 21.48 -2.39 11.05
CA SER A 201 21.52 -2.95 9.73
C SER A 201 21.35 -1.87 8.65
N THR A 202 22.06 -2.06 7.53
CA THR A 202 21.98 -1.15 6.39
C THR A 202 21.64 -1.92 5.12
N ILE A 203 20.84 -1.31 4.25
CA ILE A 203 20.51 -1.81 2.93
C ILE A 203 20.66 -0.70 1.90
N ASN A 204 20.81 -1.06 0.63
CA ASN A 204 20.57 -0.15 -0.47
C ASN A 204 19.06 -0.12 -0.77
N PRO A 205 18.33 0.97 -0.49
CA PRO A 205 16.88 0.98 -0.64
C PRO A 205 16.44 0.77 -2.09
N LEU A 206 17.15 1.34 -3.07
CA LEU A 206 16.76 1.21 -4.47
C LEU A 206 16.96 -0.23 -4.98
N ASP A 207 18.09 -0.86 -4.68
CA ASP A 207 18.34 -2.26 -5.03
C ASP A 207 17.29 -3.18 -4.39
N THR A 208 17.04 -3.00 -3.09
CA THR A 208 16.05 -3.79 -2.36
C THR A 208 14.65 -3.65 -2.97
N TYR A 209 14.26 -2.42 -3.35
CA TYR A 209 12.99 -2.18 -4.03
C TYR A 209 12.92 -2.86 -5.40
N LEU A 210 13.95 -2.69 -6.23
CA LEU A 210 13.98 -3.27 -7.58
C LEU A 210 13.92 -4.81 -7.52
N ASN A 211 14.64 -5.41 -6.58
CA ASN A 211 14.59 -6.87 -6.36
C ASN A 211 13.21 -7.31 -5.87
N LEU A 212 12.63 -6.63 -4.87
CA LEU A 212 11.28 -6.94 -4.37
C LEU A 212 10.22 -6.80 -5.47
N ASN A 213 10.31 -5.75 -6.27
CA ASN A 213 9.40 -5.52 -7.39
C ASN A 213 9.55 -6.60 -8.48
N SER A 214 10.77 -7.03 -8.81
CA SER A 214 11.03 -8.05 -9.83
C SER A 214 10.48 -9.44 -9.43
N ILE A 215 10.58 -9.80 -8.14
CA ILE A 215 10.03 -11.04 -7.60
C ILE A 215 8.50 -11.00 -7.58
N SER A 216 7.92 -9.87 -7.14
CA SER A 216 6.48 -9.80 -6.80
C SER A 216 5.61 -9.30 -7.94
N THR A 217 6.11 -8.39 -8.81
CA THR A 217 5.35 -7.68 -9.87
C THR A 217 3.93 -7.29 -9.43
N PRO A 218 3.80 -6.52 -8.32
CA PRO A 218 2.51 -6.21 -7.73
C PRO A 218 1.79 -5.10 -8.51
N PRO A 219 0.44 -5.01 -8.41
CA PRO A 219 -0.32 -3.94 -9.08
C PRO A 219 -0.16 -2.56 -8.41
N PHE A 220 0.45 -2.49 -7.23
CA PHE A 220 0.69 -1.23 -6.49
C PHE A 220 2.09 -1.22 -5.89
N ALA A 221 3.12 -1.29 -6.75
CA ALA A 221 4.49 -1.12 -6.31
C ALA A 221 4.75 0.33 -5.91
N THR A 222 5.45 0.53 -4.79
CA THR A 222 5.77 1.88 -4.32
C THR A 222 7.22 1.95 -3.82
N PHE A 223 7.96 2.96 -4.32
CA PHE A 223 9.19 3.42 -3.70
C PHE A 223 8.97 4.82 -3.16
N LEU A 224 9.04 4.99 -1.84
CA LEU A 224 8.95 6.30 -1.20
C LEU A 224 10.22 6.56 -0.41
N LYS A 225 10.76 7.76 -0.57
CA LYS A 225 11.87 8.29 0.22
C LYS A 225 11.42 9.57 0.90
N LEU A 226 11.56 9.60 2.20
CA LEU A 226 11.33 10.76 3.07
C LEU A 226 12.63 11.00 3.85
N ASP A 227 13.53 11.81 3.28
CA ASP A 227 14.90 12.02 3.76
C ASP A 227 15.67 10.69 3.92
N GLU A 228 15.85 10.21 5.16
CA GLU A 228 16.53 8.96 5.48
C GLU A 228 15.53 7.80 5.83
N LYS A 229 14.23 7.99 5.57
CA LYS A 229 13.20 6.97 5.75
C LYS A 229 12.69 6.48 4.40
N PHE A 230 12.47 5.17 4.28
CA PHE A 230 12.11 4.54 3.01
C PHE A 230 10.96 3.56 3.18
N LEU A 231 10.02 3.60 2.23
CA LEU A 231 9.00 2.57 2.01
C LEU A 231 9.30 1.86 0.70
N LEU A 232 9.49 0.55 0.75
CA LEU A 232 9.72 -0.33 -0.39
C LEU A 232 8.58 -1.33 -0.43
N SER A 233 7.56 -1.06 -1.25
CA SER A 233 6.28 -1.77 -1.19
C SER A 233 5.98 -2.58 -2.43
N ALA A 234 5.53 -3.82 -2.21
CA ALA A 234 4.98 -4.72 -3.22
C ALA A 234 3.50 -5.01 -2.92
N SER A 235 2.70 -3.97 -2.71
CA SER A 235 1.30 -4.12 -2.31
C SER A 235 0.43 -4.69 -3.44
N PRO A 236 -0.42 -5.70 -3.13
CA PRO A 236 -1.42 -6.18 -4.06
C PRO A 236 -2.75 -5.41 -3.98
N GLU A 237 -2.99 -4.61 -2.94
CA GLU A 237 -4.33 -4.17 -2.55
C GLU A 237 -4.53 -2.66 -2.69
N ARG A 238 -5.61 -2.27 -3.40
CA ARG A 238 -6.10 -0.89 -3.40
C ARG A 238 -6.91 -0.65 -2.14
N PHE A 239 -6.62 0.45 -1.44
CA PHE A 239 -7.48 0.93 -0.38
C PHE A 239 -8.71 1.63 -0.95
N LEU A 240 -8.51 2.74 -1.64
CA LEU A 240 -9.59 3.57 -2.12
C LEU A 240 -9.17 4.41 -3.32
N LYS A 241 -10.06 4.52 -4.30
CA LYS A 241 -9.88 5.38 -5.47
C LYS A 241 -11.11 6.25 -5.67
N ARG A 242 -10.92 7.50 -6.07
CA ARG A 242 -11.97 8.39 -6.55
C ARG A 242 -11.68 8.79 -7.99
N ILE A 243 -12.68 8.70 -8.84
CA ILE A 243 -12.69 9.28 -10.18
C ILE A 243 -14.00 10.07 -10.29
N ASP A 244 -13.90 11.38 -10.47
CA ASP A 244 -15.05 12.29 -10.46
C ASP A 244 -15.88 12.09 -9.18
N ASN A 245 -17.12 11.61 -9.31
CA ASN A 245 -18.03 11.35 -8.19
C ASN A 245 -18.06 9.88 -7.76
N THR A 246 -17.34 9.00 -8.44
CA THR A 246 -17.35 7.56 -8.14
C THR A 246 -16.19 7.20 -7.21
N VAL A 247 -16.51 6.60 -6.08
CA VAL A 247 -15.54 6.04 -5.12
C VAL A 247 -15.52 4.52 -5.25
N ILE A 248 -14.32 3.94 -5.32
CA ILE A 248 -14.08 2.52 -5.61
C ILE A 248 -13.20 1.93 -4.54
N SER A 249 -13.60 0.80 -3.95
CA SER A 249 -12.77 -0.03 -3.07
C SER A 249 -12.71 -1.45 -3.60
N GLN A 250 -11.51 -2.06 -3.52
CA GLN A 250 -11.26 -3.39 -4.08
C GLN A 250 -10.60 -4.32 -3.04
N PRO A 251 -11.37 -4.77 -2.02
CA PRO A 251 -10.85 -5.68 -1.01
C PRO A 251 -10.46 -7.03 -1.61
N ILE A 252 -9.37 -7.58 -1.08
CA ILE A 252 -8.84 -8.90 -1.47
C ILE A 252 -8.94 -9.83 -0.27
N LYS A 253 -9.55 -10.98 -0.47
CA LYS A 253 -9.47 -12.14 0.44
C LYS A 253 -9.48 -13.40 -0.40
N GLY A 254 -8.61 -14.33 -0.07
CA GLY A 254 -8.42 -15.56 -0.83
C GLY A 254 -7.29 -15.44 -1.84
N THR A 255 -6.27 -16.26 -1.64
CA THR A 255 -5.09 -16.30 -2.51
C THR A 255 -4.64 -17.75 -2.67
N ILE A 256 -4.34 -18.15 -3.91
CA ILE A 256 -3.75 -19.44 -4.20
C ILE A 256 -2.57 -19.26 -5.17
N LYS A 257 -1.54 -20.12 -5.06
CA LYS A 257 -0.37 -20.09 -5.94
C LYS A 257 -0.76 -20.40 -7.40
N ARG A 258 0.11 -20.03 -8.33
CA ARG A 258 0.02 -20.46 -9.73
C ARG A 258 0.40 -21.93 -9.85
N GLY A 259 -0.18 -22.62 -10.81
CA GLY A 259 0.19 -23.98 -11.19
C GLY A 259 1.49 -24.01 -12.01
N ALA A 260 2.23 -25.11 -11.91
CA ALA A 260 3.42 -25.33 -12.73
C ALA A 260 3.09 -25.63 -14.20
N THR A 261 1.87 -26.10 -14.47
CA THR A 261 1.35 -26.37 -15.83
C THR A 261 0.01 -25.65 -16.01
N GLU A 262 -0.40 -25.41 -17.25
CA GLU A 262 -1.71 -24.77 -17.56
C GLU A 262 -2.88 -25.55 -16.94
N ILE A 263 -2.83 -26.87 -16.94
CA ILE A 263 -3.87 -27.73 -16.39
C ILE A 263 -3.96 -27.53 -14.87
N GLU A 264 -2.82 -27.60 -14.18
CA GLU A 264 -2.75 -27.37 -12.72
C GLU A 264 -3.20 -25.94 -12.39
N ASP A 265 -2.78 -24.94 -13.16
CA ASP A 265 -3.15 -23.55 -12.97
C ASP A 265 -4.67 -23.32 -13.08
N HIS A 266 -5.29 -23.94 -14.07
CA HIS A 266 -6.75 -23.94 -14.21
C HIS A 266 -7.46 -24.63 -13.03
N LEU A 267 -6.95 -25.75 -12.55
CA LEU A 267 -7.52 -26.46 -11.40
C LEU A 267 -7.43 -25.62 -10.12
N LEU A 268 -6.26 -25.01 -9.87
CA LEU A 268 -6.05 -24.14 -8.70
C LEU A 268 -6.95 -22.90 -8.76
N LYS A 269 -7.06 -22.27 -9.94
CA LYS A 269 -7.99 -21.16 -10.16
C LYS A 269 -9.44 -21.55 -9.85
N HIS A 270 -9.88 -22.67 -10.39
CA HIS A 270 -11.25 -23.21 -10.16
C HIS A 270 -11.46 -23.57 -8.68
N GLN A 271 -10.45 -24.15 -8.02
CA GLN A 271 -10.48 -24.44 -6.58
C GLN A 271 -10.73 -23.16 -5.78
N LEU A 272 -9.96 -22.09 -6.03
CA LEU A 272 -10.12 -20.80 -5.35
C LEU A 272 -11.50 -20.19 -5.60
N GLU A 273 -12.00 -20.24 -6.83
CA GLU A 273 -13.31 -19.70 -7.21
C GLU A 273 -14.47 -20.35 -6.43
N HIS A 274 -14.31 -21.62 -6.03
CA HIS A 274 -15.35 -22.41 -5.35
C HIS A 274 -15.06 -22.66 -3.87
N ASP A 275 -13.94 -22.13 -3.34
CA ASP A 275 -13.59 -22.28 -1.93
C ASP A 275 -14.58 -21.53 -1.03
N GLN A 276 -15.31 -22.30 -0.23
CA GLN A 276 -16.38 -21.74 0.61
C GLN A 276 -15.85 -20.87 1.74
N LYS A 277 -14.67 -21.19 2.29
CA LYS A 277 -14.04 -20.40 3.36
C LYS A 277 -13.61 -19.04 2.82
N GLU A 278 -12.79 -19.05 1.75
CA GLU A 278 -12.24 -17.83 1.14
C GLU A 278 -13.35 -16.91 0.64
N ARG A 279 -14.40 -17.46 0.04
CA ARG A 279 -15.57 -16.71 -0.39
C ARG A 279 -16.34 -16.09 0.78
N ALA A 280 -16.55 -16.83 1.87
CA ALA A 280 -17.25 -16.32 3.05
C ALA A 280 -16.49 -15.16 3.70
N GLU A 281 -15.15 -15.27 3.82
CA GLU A 281 -14.29 -14.20 4.32
C GLU A 281 -14.31 -12.97 3.39
N ASN A 282 -14.28 -13.19 2.07
CA ASN A 282 -14.37 -12.09 1.10
C ASN A 282 -15.72 -11.36 1.20
N VAL A 283 -16.85 -12.09 1.29
CA VAL A 283 -18.19 -11.50 1.45
C VAL A 283 -18.27 -10.67 2.74
N MET A 284 -17.69 -11.14 3.83
CA MET A 284 -17.68 -10.41 5.11
C MET A 284 -16.95 -9.07 4.99
N ILE A 285 -15.77 -9.05 4.32
CA ILE A 285 -15.05 -7.79 4.07
C ILE A 285 -15.81 -6.88 3.10
N VAL A 286 -16.48 -7.43 2.10
CA VAL A 286 -17.35 -6.66 1.20
C VAL A 286 -18.47 -5.96 1.98
N ASP A 287 -19.09 -6.63 2.95
CA ASP A 287 -20.14 -6.02 3.78
C ASP A 287 -19.59 -4.91 4.67
N LEU A 288 -18.37 -5.08 5.22
CA LEU A 288 -17.69 -4.03 5.97
C LEU A 288 -17.38 -2.81 5.08
N VAL A 289 -16.86 -3.03 3.87
CA VAL A 289 -16.57 -1.96 2.90
C VAL A 289 -17.86 -1.26 2.44
N ARG A 290 -18.95 -2.00 2.21
CA ARG A 290 -20.26 -1.41 1.88
C ARG A 290 -20.76 -0.49 2.99
N ASN A 291 -20.63 -0.92 4.23
CA ASN A 291 -21.00 -0.11 5.39
C ASN A 291 -20.14 1.16 5.44
N ASP A 292 -18.81 1.04 5.31
CA ASP A 292 -17.92 2.18 5.32
C ASP A 292 -18.26 3.17 4.19
N LEU A 293 -18.36 2.71 2.93
CA LEU A 293 -18.73 3.57 1.80
C LEU A 293 -20.09 4.26 1.99
N SER A 294 -21.04 3.63 2.67
CA SER A 294 -22.38 4.19 2.90
C SER A 294 -22.37 5.48 3.72
N LYS A 295 -21.30 5.76 4.48
CA LYS A 295 -21.16 6.96 5.32
C LYS A 295 -21.09 8.25 4.51
N THR A 296 -20.52 8.19 3.29
CA THR A 296 -20.34 9.36 2.40
C THR A 296 -21.12 9.23 1.08
N ALA A 297 -21.72 8.08 0.84
CA ALA A 297 -22.40 7.80 -0.42
C ALA A 297 -23.74 8.52 -0.54
N ILE A 298 -24.08 8.92 -1.77
CA ILE A 298 -25.45 9.27 -2.13
C ILE A 298 -26.35 8.06 -1.83
N LYS A 299 -27.53 8.32 -1.28
CA LYS A 299 -28.48 7.27 -0.88
C LYS A 299 -28.69 6.26 -2.01
N SER A 300 -28.58 4.97 -1.69
CA SER A 300 -28.77 3.84 -2.61
C SER A 300 -27.75 3.73 -3.74
N SER A 301 -26.62 4.46 -3.70
CA SER A 301 -25.58 4.40 -4.73
C SER A 301 -24.55 3.29 -4.50
N VAL A 302 -24.43 2.76 -3.27
CA VAL A 302 -23.46 1.69 -2.96
C VAL A 302 -23.83 0.40 -3.69
N LYS A 303 -22.93 -0.11 -4.52
CA LYS A 303 -23.13 -1.32 -5.35
C LYS A 303 -21.91 -2.23 -5.30
N VAL A 304 -22.15 -3.54 -5.25
CA VAL A 304 -21.11 -4.55 -5.51
C VAL A 304 -21.16 -4.89 -7.00
N THR A 305 -20.16 -4.46 -7.74
CA THR A 305 -20.10 -4.66 -9.20
C THR A 305 -19.39 -5.95 -9.58
N GLU A 306 -18.46 -6.41 -8.71
CA GLU A 306 -17.80 -7.71 -8.83
C GLU A 306 -17.74 -8.34 -7.43
N LEU A 307 -18.17 -9.60 -7.30
CA LEU A 307 -18.15 -10.35 -6.04
C LEU A 307 -17.33 -11.63 -6.19
N CYS A 308 -16.27 -11.76 -5.39
CA CYS A 308 -15.38 -12.93 -5.37
C CYS A 308 -14.87 -13.32 -6.77
N LYS A 309 -14.50 -12.35 -7.59
CA LYS A 309 -13.96 -12.61 -8.92
C LYS A 309 -12.49 -13.00 -8.82
N VAL A 310 -12.10 -14.06 -9.56
CA VAL A 310 -10.71 -14.49 -9.58
C VAL A 310 -9.90 -13.65 -10.56
N TYR A 311 -8.86 -13.01 -10.05
CA TYR A 311 -7.84 -12.30 -10.81
C TYR A 311 -6.54 -13.09 -10.81
N THR A 312 -5.89 -13.14 -11.96
CA THR A 312 -4.64 -13.87 -12.16
C THR A 312 -3.47 -12.89 -12.19
N PHE A 313 -2.51 -13.05 -11.30
CA PHE A 313 -1.26 -12.33 -11.26
C PHE A 313 -0.09 -13.28 -11.59
N LYS A 314 1.10 -12.75 -11.80
CA LYS A 314 2.28 -13.54 -12.17
C LYS A 314 2.54 -14.70 -11.22
N GLN A 315 2.36 -14.49 -9.90
CA GLN A 315 2.68 -15.49 -8.86
C GLN A 315 1.46 -16.16 -8.23
N VAL A 316 0.29 -15.55 -8.31
CA VAL A 316 -0.90 -15.99 -7.57
C VAL A 316 -2.19 -15.74 -8.34
N HIS A 317 -3.25 -16.49 -7.99
CA HIS A 317 -4.63 -16.10 -8.21
C HIS A 317 -5.21 -15.52 -6.94
N GLN A 318 -6.03 -14.46 -7.03
CA GLN A 318 -6.66 -13.80 -5.90
C GLN A 318 -8.16 -13.59 -6.13
N LEU A 319 -8.96 -13.72 -5.07
CA LEU A 319 -10.36 -13.30 -5.06
C LEU A 319 -10.42 -11.81 -4.72
N ILE A 320 -10.90 -11.03 -5.68
CA ILE A 320 -11.09 -9.59 -5.54
C ILE A 320 -12.58 -9.28 -5.72
N SER A 321 -13.12 -8.47 -4.83
CA SER A 321 -14.44 -7.88 -5.00
C SER A 321 -14.32 -6.39 -5.27
N THR A 322 -15.24 -5.84 -6.06
CA THR A 322 -15.28 -4.41 -6.36
C THR A 322 -16.57 -3.81 -5.84
N VAL A 323 -16.44 -2.84 -4.95
CA VAL A 323 -17.55 -2.07 -4.38
C VAL A 323 -17.40 -0.63 -4.81
N ILE A 324 -18.48 -0.06 -5.36
CA ILE A 324 -18.51 1.33 -5.79
C ILE A 324 -19.61 2.09 -5.04
N SER A 325 -19.42 3.41 -4.92
CA SER A 325 -20.45 4.34 -4.48
C SER A 325 -20.33 5.67 -5.23
N GLU A 326 -21.43 6.40 -5.34
CA GLU A 326 -21.42 7.77 -5.80
C GLU A 326 -21.42 8.71 -4.60
N VAL A 327 -20.63 9.77 -4.66
CA VAL A 327 -20.57 10.83 -3.66
C VAL A 327 -21.05 12.15 -4.26
N ASP A 328 -21.49 13.08 -3.43
CA ASP A 328 -21.81 14.43 -3.90
C ASP A 328 -20.53 15.11 -4.44
N ALA A 329 -20.68 15.88 -5.53
CA ALA A 329 -19.55 16.58 -6.16
C ALA A 329 -18.85 17.58 -5.21
N THR A 330 -19.56 18.05 -4.18
CA THR A 330 -19.02 18.97 -3.16
C THR A 330 -18.32 18.24 -2.01
N THR A 331 -18.42 16.89 -1.94
CA THR A 331 -17.78 16.12 -0.86
C THR A 331 -16.27 16.19 -1.00
N ASN A 332 -15.61 16.70 0.03
CA ASN A 332 -14.14 16.78 0.04
C ASN A 332 -13.51 15.38 0.07
N SER A 333 -12.44 15.19 -0.69
CA SER A 333 -11.76 13.91 -0.85
C SER A 333 -11.12 13.40 0.44
N VAL A 334 -10.64 14.30 1.28
CA VAL A 334 -10.05 13.94 2.58
C VAL A 334 -11.13 13.44 3.53
N ASP A 335 -12.33 14.05 3.53
CA ASP A 335 -13.46 13.60 4.35
C ASP A 335 -13.91 12.18 3.96
N ILE A 336 -13.88 11.84 2.66
CA ILE A 336 -14.15 10.49 2.17
C ILE A 336 -13.15 9.50 2.77
N ILE A 337 -11.86 9.79 2.67
CA ILE A 337 -10.80 8.93 3.21
C ILE A 337 -10.94 8.79 4.73
N LYS A 338 -11.10 9.89 5.48
CA LYS A 338 -11.27 9.91 6.94
C LYS A 338 -12.41 8.99 7.38
N SER A 339 -13.54 9.01 6.67
CA SER A 339 -14.72 8.22 7.03
C SER A 339 -14.55 6.71 6.91
N LEU A 340 -13.61 6.25 6.04
CA LEU A 340 -13.31 4.83 5.82
C LEU A 340 -12.05 4.36 6.56
N PHE A 341 -11.21 5.29 7.02
CA PHE A 341 -9.92 5.00 7.64
C PHE A 341 -10.05 4.54 9.11
N PRO A 342 -9.17 3.62 9.58
CA PRO A 342 -8.31 2.78 8.75
C PRO A 342 -9.11 1.70 8.02
N MET A 343 -8.53 1.14 6.96
CA MET A 343 -9.23 0.18 6.09
C MET A 343 -9.68 -1.07 6.84
N GLY A 344 -10.89 -1.55 6.50
CA GLY A 344 -11.51 -2.71 7.14
C GLY A 344 -10.68 -3.98 7.05
N SER A 345 -10.01 -4.22 5.91
CA SER A 345 -9.14 -5.38 5.67
C SER A 345 -7.94 -5.46 6.63
N MET A 346 -7.55 -4.34 7.24
CA MET A 346 -6.43 -4.24 8.17
C MET A 346 -6.87 -4.07 9.63
N THR A 347 -8.18 -4.08 9.92
CA THR A 347 -8.74 -3.91 11.26
C THR A 347 -9.54 -5.13 11.68
N GLY A 348 -10.82 -5.13 11.50
CA GLY A 348 -11.74 -6.21 11.85
C GLY A 348 -13.16 -5.71 12.06
N ALA A 349 -14.02 -6.57 12.57
CA ALA A 349 -15.43 -6.29 12.75
C ALA A 349 -15.92 -6.73 14.15
N PRO A 350 -16.56 -5.84 14.94
CA PRO A 350 -16.71 -4.38 14.77
C PRO A 350 -15.38 -3.64 14.84
N LYS A 351 -15.21 -2.60 14.00
CA LYS A 351 -13.92 -1.94 13.76
C LYS A 351 -13.24 -1.41 15.03
N ILE A 352 -13.94 -0.65 15.87
CA ILE A 352 -13.38 -0.05 17.09
C ILE A 352 -12.96 -1.11 18.11
N SER A 353 -13.79 -2.14 18.33
CA SER A 353 -13.47 -3.25 19.23
C SER A 353 -12.24 -4.02 18.74
N ALA A 354 -12.14 -4.27 17.42
CA ALA A 354 -10.99 -4.92 16.81
C ALA A 354 -9.71 -4.09 17.02
N MET A 355 -9.74 -2.78 16.77
CA MET A 355 -8.58 -1.89 16.98
C MET A 355 -8.10 -1.88 18.44
N LYS A 356 -8.99 -1.91 19.42
CA LYS A 356 -8.62 -2.01 20.85
C LYS A 356 -7.91 -3.34 21.16
N ILE A 357 -8.38 -4.43 20.58
CA ILE A 357 -7.76 -5.76 20.77
C ILE A 357 -6.40 -5.82 20.06
N ILE A 358 -6.27 -5.26 18.85
CA ILE A 358 -5.01 -5.12 18.13
C ILE A 358 -3.98 -4.41 19.00
N GLU A 359 -4.35 -3.24 19.52
CA GLU A 359 -3.45 -2.43 20.37
C GLU A 359 -3.00 -3.16 21.63
N ALA A 360 -3.88 -3.95 22.22
CA ALA A 360 -3.58 -4.70 23.45
C ALA A 360 -2.72 -5.96 23.22
N LEU A 361 -2.70 -6.50 21.99
CA LEU A 361 -2.06 -7.80 21.72
C LEU A 361 -0.86 -7.70 20.76
N GLU A 362 -0.75 -6.68 19.93
CA GLU A 362 0.44 -6.41 19.14
C GLU A 362 1.53 -5.76 19.99
N GLU A 363 2.80 -5.95 19.63
CA GLU A 363 3.95 -5.46 20.39
C GLU A 363 4.60 -4.24 19.73
N THR A 364 4.15 -3.89 18.52
CA THR A 364 4.75 -2.85 17.68
C THR A 364 3.67 -1.87 17.23
N LYS A 365 3.98 -0.58 17.31
CA LYS A 365 3.20 0.46 16.62
C LYS A 365 3.25 0.16 15.14
N ARG A 366 2.09 0.07 14.48
CA ARG A 366 2.05 -0.25 13.04
C ARG A 366 2.66 0.86 12.19
N GLY A 367 2.50 2.12 12.59
CA GLY A 367 3.01 3.26 11.85
C GLY A 367 2.52 3.26 10.41
N LEU A 368 3.45 3.33 9.46
CA LEU A 368 3.12 3.31 8.04
C LEU A 368 2.62 1.94 7.53
N TYR A 369 3.02 0.82 8.16
CA TYR A 369 2.44 -0.48 7.84
C TYR A 369 0.95 -0.50 8.14
N SER A 370 0.14 -1.12 7.29
CA SER A 370 -1.34 -1.06 7.34
C SER A 370 -1.94 0.33 7.13
N GLY A 371 -1.13 1.31 6.79
CA GLY A 371 -1.55 2.63 6.34
C GLY A 371 -1.84 2.66 4.83
N ALA A 372 -1.90 3.84 4.25
CA ALA A 372 -2.17 4.04 2.83
C ALA A 372 -1.15 5.00 2.19
N VAL A 373 -0.71 4.69 0.96
CA VAL A 373 0.19 5.55 0.17
C VAL A 373 -0.44 5.82 -1.19
N GLY A 374 -0.30 7.04 -1.69
CA GLY A 374 -0.91 7.43 -2.95
C GLY A 374 -0.82 8.92 -3.24
N TYR A 375 -1.82 9.44 -3.92
CA TYR A 375 -1.85 10.84 -4.36
C TYR A 375 -3.27 11.40 -4.43
N PHE A 376 -3.36 12.73 -4.39
CA PHE A 376 -4.50 13.51 -4.82
C PHE A 376 -4.14 14.27 -6.09
N SER A 377 -5.07 14.34 -7.05
CA SER A 377 -4.97 15.16 -8.26
C SER A 377 -5.47 16.59 -8.01
N PRO A 378 -5.23 17.53 -8.95
CA PRO A 378 -5.77 18.88 -8.86
C PRO A 378 -7.31 18.97 -8.85
N THR A 379 -7.99 17.94 -9.38
CA THR A 379 -9.46 17.82 -9.42
C THR A 379 -10.05 17.28 -8.13
N GLY A 380 -9.21 16.77 -7.23
CA GLY A 380 -9.64 16.07 -6.01
C GLY A 380 -9.80 14.56 -6.20
N ASP A 381 -9.55 14.02 -7.39
CA ASP A 381 -9.45 12.58 -7.57
C ASP A 381 -8.25 12.03 -6.81
N PHE A 382 -8.30 10.77 -6.42
CA PHE A 382 -7.23 10.14 -5.69
C PHE A 382 -7.14 8.64 -5.97
N ASP A 383 -5.96 8.04 -5.74
CA ASP A 383 -5.76 6.60 -5.72
C ASP A 383 -4.75 6.25 -4.63
N PHE A 384 -5.19 5.45 -3.65
CA PHE A 384 -4.40 5.01 -2.52
C PHE A 384 -4.40 3.49 -2.43
N ASN A 385 -3.22 2.92 -2.21
CA ASN A 385 -3.05 1.50 -1.92
C ASN A 385 -2.71 1.27 -0.44
N VAL A 386 -3.01 0.07 0.05
CA VAL A 386 -2.68 -0.37 1.40
C VAL A 386 -1.19 -0.66 1.50
N VAL A 387 -0.53 -0.19 2.56
CA VAL A 387 0.89 -0.48 2.81
C VAL A 387 1.04 -1.83 3.48
N ILE A 388 1.12 -2.87 2.66
CA ILE A 388 1.39 -4.27 3.05
C ILE A 388 2.42 -4.88 2.11
N ARG A 389 3.00 -6.03 2.45
CA ARG A 389 4.08 -6.65 1.67
C ARG A 389 5.23 -5.68 1.41
N SER A 390 5.59 -4.94 2.44
CA SER A 390 6.47 -3.79 2.36
C SER A 390 7.63 -3.92 3.33
N VAL A 391 8.81 -3.48 2.90
CA VAL A 391 9.96 -3.23 3.76
C VAL A 391 9.99 -1.75 4.10
N LEU A 392 10.06 -1.43 5.38
CA LEU A 392 10.23 -0.09 5.92
C LEU A 392 11.66 0.05 6.47
N TYR A 393 12.32 1.14 6.17
CA TYR A 393 13.71 1.35 6.58
C TYR A 393 13.92 2.78 7.08
N ASN A 394 14.40 2.89 8.31
CA ASN A 394 14.97 4.13 8.84
C ASN A 394 16.49 4.01 8.82
N LYS A 395 17.12 4.69 7.86
CA LYS A 395 18.57 4.64 7.64
C LYS A 395 19.36 5.31 8.76
N GLN A 396 18.80 6.35 9.38
CA GLN A 396 19.42 7.04 10.51
C GLN A 396 19.52 6.12 11.72
N GLU A 397 18.44 5.43 12.05
CA GLU A 397 18.36 4.47 13.16
C GLU A 397 18.91 3.09 12.78
N LYS A 398 19.28 2.88 11.51
CA LYS A 398 19.70 1.58 10.95
C LYS A 398 18.71 0.46 11.28
N TYR A 399 17.41 0.82 11.25
CA TYR A 399 16.31 -0.06 11.61
C TYR A 399 15.51 -0.45 10.38
N ILE A 400 15.43 -1.75 10.13
CA ILE A 400 14.67 -2.34 9.02
C ILE A 400 13.50 -3.10 9.64
N SER A 401 12.31 -2.93 9.07
CA SER A 401 11.10 -3.61 9.51
C SER A 401 10.25 -4.06 8.35
N TYR A 402 9.63 -5.21 8.48
CA TYR A 402 8.48 -5.61 7.69
C TYR A 402 7.49 -6.37 8.58
N SER A 403 6.23 -6.01 8.46
CA SER A 403 5.15 -6.64 9.22
C SER A 403 4.27 -7.47 8.30
N VAL A 404 3.74 -8.53 8.87
CA VAL A 404 2.79 -9.43 8.22
C VAL A 404 1.72 -9.86 9.21
N GLY A 405 0.55 -10.20 8.67
CA GLY A 405 -0.55 -10.68 9.49
C GLY A 405 -1.60 -11.41 8.69
N GLY A 406 -2.58 -11.93 9.39
CA GLY A 406 -3.73 -12.61 8.85
C GLY A 406 -5.01 -12.24 9.59
N ALA A 407 -6.15 -12.57 9.00
CA ALA A 407 -7.43 -12.42 9.64
C ALA A 407 -7.70 -13.61 10.57
N ILE A 408 -7.87 -13.33 11.84
CA ILE A 408 -8.24 -14.34 12.82
C ILE A 408 -9.77 -14.36 12.93
N THR A 409 -10.36 -15.52 12.67
CA THR A 409 -11.80 -15.80 12.70
C THR A 409 -12.09 -16.96 13.65
N ALA A 410 -13.36 -17.27 13.90
CA ALA A 410 -13.75 -18.37 14.81
C ALA A 410 -13.23 -19.76 14.37
N LYS A 411 -12.80 -19.92 13.12
CA LYS A 411 -12.27 -21.17 12.57
C LYS A 411 -10.74 -21.17 12.45
N SER A 412 -10.07 -20.10 12.86
CA SER A 412 -8.62 -20.01 12.79
C SER A 412 -7.93 -20.99 13.73
N ILE A 413 -6.83 -21.55 13.25
CA ILE A 413 -5.96 -22.48 13.99
C ILE A 413 -4.61 -21.78 14.16
N PRO A 414 -4.12 -21.55 15.39
CA PRO A 414 -2.92 -20.73 15.64
C PRO A 414 -1.68 -21.16 14.84
N GLU A 415 -1.49 -22.46 14.66
CA GLU A 415 -0.38 -23.03 13.90
C GLU A 415 -0.45 -22.65 12.41
N LEU A 416 -1.64 -22.76 11.81
CA LEU A 416 -1.85 -22.45 10.39
C LEU A 416 -1.73 -20.94 10.13
N GLU A 417 -2.24 -20.11 11.04
CA GLU A 417 -2.12 -18.65 10.95
C GLU A 417 -0.64 -18.19 11.05
N TYR A 418 0.15 -18.85 11.90
CA TYR A 418 1.59 -18.58 11.99
C TYR A 418 2.33 -18.96 10.70
N GLU A 419 2.04 -20.13 10.13
CA GLU A 419 2.65 -20.57 8.86
C GLU A 419 2.24 -19.61 7.71
N GLU A 420 1.01 -19.13 7.71
CA GLU A 420 0.55 -18.13 6.73
C GLU A 420 1.35 -16.81 6.87
N CYS A 421 1.61 -16.35 8.10
CA CYS A 421 2.47 -15.18 8.34
C CYS A 421 3.88 -15.40 7.76
N LEU A 422 4.50 -16.56 7.99
CA LEU A 422 5.83 -16.87 7.44
C LEU A 422 5.83 -16.91 5.91
N LEU A 423 4.78 -17.45 5.30
CA LEU A 423 4.62 -17.46 3.85
C LEU A 423 4.49 -16.04 3.28
N LYS A 424 3.70 -15.19 3.92
CA LYS A 424 3.55 -13.77 3.53
C LYS A 424 4.84 -12.97 3.69
N ALA A 425 5.69 -13.34 4.66
CA ALA A 425 6.98 -12.71 4.91
C ALA A 425 8.06 -13.08 3.88
N LYS A 426 7.87 -14.17 3.12
CA LYS A 426 8.92 -14.80 2.31
C LYS A 426 9.63 -13.84 1.37
N ALA A 427 8.90 -13.09 0.53
CA ALA A 427 9.49 -12.20 -0.47
C ALA A 427 10.35 -11.10 0.17
N MET A 428 9.85 -10.44 1.24
CA MET A 428 10.59 -9.42 1.95
C MET A 428 11.87 -9.98 2.60
N ARG A 429 11.75 -11.18 3.17
CA ARG A 429 12.89 -11.88 3.78
C ARG A 429 13.94 -12.26 2.74
N GLU A 430 13.54 -12.78 1.58
CA GLU A 430 14.44 -13.17 0.49
C GLU A 430 15.28 -11.97 0.01
N VAL A 431 14.65 -10.83 -0.26
CA VAL A 431 15.38 -9.64 -0.75
C VAL A 431 16.30 -9.02 0.30
N LEU A 432 15.99 -9.17 1.58
CA LEU A 432 16.84 -8.66 2.67
C LEU A 432 18.03 -9.59 2.97
N LEU A 433 17.87 -10.88 2.78
CA LEU A 433 18.94 -11.87 3.01
C LEU A 433 19.78 -12.15 1.76
N ASN A 434 19.40 -11.58 0.59
CA ASN A 434 19.99 -11.89 -0.72
C ASN A 434 20.11 -13.40 -0.97
N THR A 435 19.12 -14.18 -0.53
CA THR A 435 19.04 -15.62 -0.79
C THR A 435 18.29 -15.84 -2.09
N ASN A 436 19.00 -15.68 -3.22
CA ASN A 436 18.52 -16.11 -4.54
C ASN A 436 19.00 -17.53 -4.85
#